data_84becd0d364664dba7f82188fd15f40c
#
_entry.id   84becd0d364664dba7f82188fd15f40c
#
_cell.length_a   1.000
_cell.length_b   1.000
_cell.length_c   1.000
_cell.angle_alpha   90.00
_cell.angle_beta   90.00
_cell.angle_gamma   90.00
#
_symmetry.space_group_name_H-M   'P 1'
#
loop_
_entity.id
_entity.type
_entity.pdbx_description
1 polymer ?
#
loop_
_entity_poly.entity_id
_entity_poly.type
_entity_poly.pdbx_seq_one_letter_code
_entity_poly.pdbx_strand_id
1 'polypeptide(L)'
;TCYEKDWTDGLPVVPPTEERVYRMLQGSSWEAAEVLGKMPPFNISATVEKVAINAVMAGCKPEFFPVVLTAVKAALDPGFCLHGLLATTWFSGTLCIVNGPVREAIGMNWQGNVLGQGNRANATIGRALQLAIRNIGGGKPRETDQSAFGSPAKVGFCFAEAVSYTHLRAH
;
A
#
# COMPACT_ATOMS: atom_id res chain seq x y z
N THR A 1 -18.00 -7.01 13.09
CA THR A 1 -16.93 -6.00 12.91
C THR A 1 -16.06 -6.33 11.71
N CYS A 2 -15.21 -5.37 11.23
CA CYS A 2 -14.25 -5.65 10.14
C CYS A 2 -13.25 -6.74 10.53
N TYR A 3 -12.93 -6.85 11.81
CA TYR A 3 -12.05 -7.89 12.35
C TYR A 3 -12.68 -9.29 12.24
N GLU A 4 -13.92 -9.47 12.63
CA GLU A 4 -14.64 -10.75 12.52
C GLU A 4 -14.84 -11.21 11.06
N LYS A 5 -14.86 -10.24 10.13
CA LYS A 5 -14.93 -10.50 8.68
C LYS A 5 -13.56 -10.75 8.04
N ASP A 6 -12.50 -10.76 8.84
CA ASP A 6 -11.11 -10.95 8.39
C ASP A 6 -10.66 -9.93 7.30
N TRP A 7 -11.17 -8.69 7.38
CA TRP A 7 -10.80 -7.60 6.46
C TRP A 7 -9.62 -6.77 6.94
N THR A 8 -9.19 -6.93 8.19
CA THR A 8 -8.10 -6.16 8.78
C THR A 8 -6.81 -6.97 8.85
N ASP A 9 -5.71 -6.26 8.88
CA ASP A 9 -4.35 -6.74 9.14
C ASP A 9 -4.04 -6.94 10.65
N GLY A 10 -5.04 -6.88 11.50
CA GLY A 10 -4.91 -6.92 12.96
C GLY A 10 -4.99 -5.55 13.64
N LEU A 11 -4.86 -4.47 12.87
CA LEU A 11 -5.00 -3.11 13.35
C LEU A 11 -6.42 -2.56 13.11
N PRO A 12 -6.86 -1.55 13.86
CA PRO A 12 -8.09 -0.84 13.56
C PRO A 12 -8.11 -0.31 12.13
N VAL A 13 -9.27 -0.37 11.50
CA VAL A 13 -9.49 0.15 10.14
C VAL A 13 -10.60 1.19 10.13
N VAL A 14 -10.50 2.14 9.20
CA VAL A 14 -11.57 3.09 8.94
C VAL A 14 -12.66 2.34 8.14
N PRO A 15 -13.93 2.31 8.61
CA PRO A 15 -15.01 1.66 7.87
C PRO A 15 -15.15 2.24 6.45
N PRO A 16 -15.09 1.41 5.40
CA PRO A 16 -15.17 1.85 4.01
C PRO A 16 -16.64 2.05 3.61
N THR A 17 -17.27 3.12 4.12
CA THR A 17 -18.63 3.49 3.70
C THR A 17 -18.62 3.99 2.28
N GLU A 18 -19.74 3.88 1.56
CA GLU A 18 -19.89 4.35 0.18
C GLU A 18 -19.42 5.80 0.01
N GLU A 19 -19.80 6.68 0.95
CA GLU A 19 -19.38 8.08 0.94
C GLU A 19 -17.86 8.26 1.04
N ARG A 20 -17.19 7.46 1.89
CA ARG A 20 -15.73 7.54 2.05
C ARG A 20 -15.00 6.99 0.83
N VAL A 21 -15.50 5.90 0.27
CA VAL A 21 -14.95 5.32 -0.96
C VAL A 21 -15.14 6.28 -2.13
N TYR A 22 -16.33 6.88 -2.26
CA TYR A 22 -16.58 7.90 -3.27
C TYR A 22 -15.62 9.08 -3.16
N ARG A 23 -15.42 9.62 -1.94
CA ARG A 23 -14.43 10.70 -1.72
C ARG A 23 -13.00 10.26 -2.05
N MET A 24 -12.63 9.02 -1.74
CA MET A 24 -11.32 8.49 -2.08
C MET A 24 -11.10 8.45 -3.59
N LEU A 25 -12.10 8.01 -4.34
CA LEU A 25 -12.08 7.96 -5.81
C LEU A 25 -11.90 9.36 -6.44
N GLN A 26 -12.45 10.42 -5.82
CA GLN A 26 -12.27 11.80 -6.29
C GLN A 26 -10.80 12.28 -6.19
N GLY A 27 -9.94 11.60 -5.46
CA GLY A 27 -8.50 11.89 -5.40
C GLY A 27 -7.73 11.48 -6.65
N SER A 28 -8.37 10.85 -7.63
CA SER A 28 -7.74 10.36 -8.86
C SER A 28 -8.64 10.60 -10.07
N SER A 29 -8.02 10.69 -11.24
CA SER A 29 -8.73 10.75 -12.53
C SER A 29 -9.06 9.37 -13.13
N TRP A 30 -8.69 8.29 -12.44
CA TRP A 30 -8.92 6.92 -12.92
C TRP A 30 -10.36 6.50 -12.65
N GLU A 31 -10.95 5.78 -13.60
CA GLU A 31 -12.30 5.26 -13.45
C GLU A 31 -12.37 4.14 -12.40
N ALA A 32 -13.42 4.13 -11.59
CA ALA A 32 -13.60 3.17 -10.50
C ALA A 32 -13.50 1.69 -10.96
N ALA A 33 -14.05 1.40 -12.14
CA ALA A 33 -14.07 0.06 -12.73
C ALA A 33 -12.76 -0.31 -13.44
N GLU A 34 -11.83 0.62 -13.62
CA GLU A 34 -10.58 0.37 -14.31
C GLU A 34 -9.73 -0.67 -13.57
N VAL A 35 -9.17 -1.61 -14.32
CA VAL A 35 -8.39 -2.74 -13.78
C VAL A 35 -6.91 -2.43 -13.86
N LEU A 36 -6.24 -2.35 -12.72
CA LEU A 36 -4.79 -2.12 -12.63
C LEU A 36 -3.97 -3.36 -13.01
N GLY A 37 -4.53 -4.54 -12.79
CA GLY A 37 -3.90 -5.83 -13.04
C GLY A 37 -4.57 -6.96 -12.26
N LYS A 38 -3.93 -8.13 -12.28
CA LYS A 38 -4.35 -9.30 -11.50
C LYS A 38 -3.53 -9.41 -10.24
N MET A 39 -4.18 -9.33 -9.08
CA MET A 39 -3.52 -9.41 -7.78
C MET A 39 -3.28 -10.87 -7.37
N PRO A 40 -2.00 -11.29 -7.26
CA PRO A 40 -1.69 -12.62 -6.76
C PRO A 40 -1.98 -12.72 -5.24
N PRO A 41 -2.10 -13.93 -4.69
CA PRO A 41 -1.96 -15.22 -5.35
C PRO A 41 -3.20 -15.69 -6.12
N PHE A 42 -4.40 -15.20 -5.78
CA PHE A 42 -5.66 -15.66 -6.39
C PHE A 42 -5.94 -15.04 -7.77
N ASN A 43 -5.07 -14.14 -8.25
CA ASN A 43 -5.21 -13.47 -9.54
C ASN A 43 -6.55 -12.76 -9.73
N ILE A 44 -7.07 -12.17 -8.66
CA ILE A 44 -8.30 -11.38 -8.69
C ILE A 44 -8.02 -10.01 -9.35
N SER A 45 -8.96 -9.53 -10.15
CA SER A 45 -8.88 -8.21 -10.76
C SER A 45 -8.84 -7.12 -9.68
N ALA A 46 -7.72 -6.38 -9.62
CA ALA A 46 -7.55 -5.22 -8.77
C ALA A 46 -8.12 -4.00 -9.50
N THR A 47 -9.40 -3.68 -9.25
CA THR A 47 -10.01 -2.45 -9.76
C THR A 47 -9.63 -1.26 -8.90
N VAL A 48 -9.69 -0.06 -9.48
CA VAL A 48 -9.46 1.20 -8.76
C VAL A 48 -10.35 1.31 -7.53
N GLU A 49 -11.64 0.93 -7.65
CA GLU A 49 -12.59 0.91 -6.53
C GLU A 49 -12.13 -0.02 -5.39
N LYS A 50 -11.70 -1.25 -5.69
CA LYS A 50 -11.21 -2.18 -4.67
C LYS A 50 -9.98 -1.62 -3.96
N VAL A 51 -9.10 -0.95 -4.68
CA VAL A 51 -7.94 -0.29 -4.09
C VAL A 51 -8.38 0.89 -3.24
N ALA A 52 -9.38 1.69 -3.67
CA ALA A 52 -9.92 2.80 -2.89
C ALA A 52 -10.53 2.32 -1.56
N ILE A 53 -11.26 1.20 -1.56
CA ILE A 53 -11.77 0.57 -0.33
C ILE A 53 -10.63 0.29 0.65
N ASN A 54 -9.55 -0.33 0.20
CA ASN A 54 -8.39 -0.65 1.05
C ASN A 54 -7.61 0.61 1.48
N ALA A 55 -7.54 1.64 0.64
CA ALA A 55 -6.95 2.94 1.00
C ALA A 55 -7.76 3.65 2.10
N VAL A 56 -9.09 3.62 2.03
CA VAL A 56 -9.97 4.10 3.12
C VAL A 56 -9.72 3.32 4.39
N MET A 57 -9.71 1.99 4.32
CA MET A 57 -9.48 1.12 5.48
C MET A 57 -8.14 1.38 6.14
N ALA A 58 -7.09 1.64 5.36
CA ALA A 58 -5.77 2.01 5.86
C ALA A 58 -5.73 3.39 6.54
N GLY A 59 -6.70 4.26 6.27
CA GLY A 59 -6.75 5.62 6.78
C GLY A 59 -6.09 6.67 5.88
N CYS A 60 -5.91 6.38 4.59
CA CYS A 60 -5.42 7.34 3.61
C CYS A 60 -6.34 8.56 3.49
N LYS A 61 -5.76 9.69 3.07
CA LYS A 61 -6.52 10.82 2.56
C LYS A 61 -6.70 10.66 1.04
N PRO A 62 -7.73 11.30 0.44
CA PRO A 62 -7.91 11.26 -1.03
C PRO A 62 -6.68 11.72 -1.81
N GLU A 63 -5.94 12.71 -1.30
CA GLU A 63 -4.73 13.25 -1.94
C GLU A 63 -3.58 12.21 -2.01
N PHE A 64 -3.62 11.15 -1.21
CA PHE A 64 -2.63 10.07 -1.23
C PHE A 64 -2.97 8.99 -2.26
N PHE A 65 -4.21 8.98 -2.75
CA PHE A 65 -4.73 7.89 -3.56
C PHE A 65 -3.97 7.66 -4.88
N PRO A 66 -3.53 8.70 -5.63
CA PRO A 66 -2.69 8.51 -6.81
C PRO A 66 -1.39 7.74 -6.53
N VAL A 67 -0.78 7.98 -5.36
CA VAL A 67 0.45 7.26 -4.95
C VAL A 67 0.12 5.80 -4.61
N VAL A 68 -1.00 5.55 -3.94
CA VAL A 68 -1.47 4.18 -3.65
C VAL A 68 -1.73 3.40 -4.94
N LEU A 69 -2.42 4.00 -5.92
CA LEU A 69 -2.67 3.38 -7.23
C LEU A 69 -1.37 3.03 -7.95
N THR A 70 -0.41 3.96 -7.95
CA THR A 70 0.91 3.76 -8.56
C THR A 70 1.68 2.64 -7.86
N ALA A 71 1.65 2.60 -6.52
CA ALA A 71 2.31 1.55 -5.75
C ALA A 71 1.70 0.17 -6.04
N VAL A 72 0.37 0.07 -6.10
CA VAL A 72 -0.32 -1.17 -6.48
C VAL A 72 0.05 -1.58 -7.90
N LYS A 73 0.03 -0.65 -8.86
CA LYS A 73 0.40 -0.93 -10.25
C LYS A 73 1.86 -1.42 -10.37
N ALA A 74 2.78 -0.80 -9.65
CA ALA A 74 4.19 -1.22 -9.61
C ALA A 74 4.35 -2.62 -8.99
N ALA A 75 3.60 -2.92 -7.92
CA ALA A 75 3.62 -4.24 -7.29
C ALA A 75 3.03 -5.34 -8.19
N LEU A 76 2.16 -4.97 -9.13
CA LEU A 76 1.57 -5.90 -10.11
C LEU A 76 2.41 -6.06 -11.38
N ASP A 77 3.51 -5.32 -11.51
CA ASP A 77 4.45 -5.49 -12.61
C ASP A 77 5.08 -6.90 -12.53
N PRO A 78 5.13 -7.66 -13.64
CA PRO A 78 5.72 -8.99 -13.63
C PRO A 78 7.17 -9.04 -13.13
N GLY A 79 7.94 -7.98 -13.35
CA GLY A 79 9.32 -7.87 -12.88
C GLY A 79 9.46 -7.77 -11.36
N PHE A 80 8.40 -7.34 -10.65
CA PHE A 80 8.39 -7.29 -9.18
C PHE A 80 8.20 -8.66 -8.53
N CYS A 81 7.60 -9.61 -9.25
CA CYS A 81 7.37 -10.97 -8.78
C CYS A 81 6.62 -11.07 -7.43
N LEU A 82 5.50 -10.31 -7.28
CA LEU A 82 4.72 -10.26 -6.04
C LEU A 82 4.31 -11.64 -5.52
N HIS A 83 3.93 -12.58 -6.42
CA HIS A 83 3.58 -13.94 -6.04
C HIS A 83 4.76 -14.66 -5.35
N GLY A 84 5.95 -14.57 -5.90
CA GLY A 84 7.16 -15.16 -5.30
C GLY A 84 7.48 -14.55 -3.93
N LEU A 85 7.27 -13.24 -3.78
CA LEU A 85 7.45 -12.54 -2.51
C LEU A 85 6.46 -13.03 -1.44
N LEU A 86 5.23 -13.39 -1.81
CA LEU A 86 4.23 -13.93 -0.89
C LEU A 86 4.48 -15.42 -0.56
N ALA A 87 4.85 -16.21 -1.57
CA ALA A 87 4.99 -17.66 -1.42
C ALA A 87 6.29 -18.10 -0.73
N THR A 88 7.31 -17.24 -0.67
CA THR A 88 8.57 -17.58 -0.02
C THR A 88 8.44 -17.68 1.49
N THR A 89 9.21 -18.59 2.09
CA THR A 89 9.36 -18.66 3.56
C THR A 89 10.26 -17.56 4.12
N TRP A 90 10.98 -16.85 3.24
CA TRP A 90 11.80 -15.70 3.63
C TRP A 90 10.94 -14.54 4.13
N PHE A 91 11.48 -13.72 5.02
CA PHE A 91 10.74 -12.63 5.67
C PHE A 91 10.77 -11.32 4.88
N SER A 92 10.78 -11.38 3.55
CA SER A 92 10.70 -10.21 2.69
C SER A 92 9.31 -9.55 2.73
N GLY A 93 9.26 -8.24 2.53
CA GLY A 93 8.04 -7.44 2.44
C GLY A 93 8.19 -6.34 1.39
N THR A 94 7.08 -5.71 1.01
CA THR A 94 7.11 -4.59 0.07
C THR A 94 7.65 -3.34 0.75
N LEU A 95 8.48 -2.60 0.03
CA LEU A 95 8.95 -1.26 0.42
C LEU A 95 8.56 -0.28 -0.69
N CYS A 96 7.83 0.78 -0.33
CA CYS A 96 7.51 1.88 -1.23
C CYS A 96 8.46 3.05 -0.97
N ILE A 97 9.19 3.48 -2.00
CA ILE A 97 10.01 4.69 -1.97
C ILE A 97 9.38 5.69 -2.92
N VAL A 98 8.94 6.83 -2.39
CA VAL A 98 8.22 7.86 -3.16
C VAL A 98 9.13 9.03 -3.44
N ASN A 99 9.36 9.30 -4.72
CA ASN A 99 10.19 10.40 -5.21
C ASN A 99 9.35 11.46 -5.94
N GLY A 100 9.93 12.61 -6.16
CA GLY A 100 9.35 13.69 -6.94
C GLY A 100 8.49 14.66 -6.12
N PRO A 101 7.84 15.64 -6.81
CA PRO A 101 7.09 16.72 -6.15
C PRO A 101 5.92 16.24 -5.31
N VAL A 102 5.35 15.08 -5.62
CA VAL A 102 4.20 14.52 -4.91
C VAL A 102 4.50 14.31 -3.43
N ARG A 103 5.75 13.96 -3.05
CA ARG A 103 6.13 13.78 -1.64
C ARG A 103 5.88 15.03 -0.79
N GLU A 104 6.18 16.22 -1.35
CA GLU A 104 5.94 17.49 -0.67
C GLU A 104 4.46 17.86 -0.70
N ALA A 105 3.80 17.69 -1.85
CA ALA A 105 2.38 17.99 -2.04
C ALA A 105 1.47 17.24 -1.04
N ILE A 106 1.81 16.00 -0.70
CA ILE A 106 1.03 15.19 0.25
C ILE A 106 1.65 15.13 1.66
N GLY A 107 2.72 15.89 1.90
CA GLY A 107 3.36 16.02 3.20
C GLY A 107 4.03 14.74 3.72
N MET A 108 4.69 13.98 2.85
CA MET A 108 5.47 12.81 3.28
C MET A 108 6.72 13.22 4.04
N ASN A 109 7.10 12.40 5.02
CA ASN A 109 8.40 12.54 5.68
C ASN A 109 9.49 11.88 4.83
N TRP A 110 10.56 12.63 4.57
CA TRP A 110 11.77 12.23 3.85
C TRP A 110 13.06 12.63 4.59
N GLN A 111 12.91 13.03 5.87
CA GLN A 111 14.00 13.54 6.70
C GLN A 111 14.22 12.66 7.94
N GLY A 112 14.51 13.27 9.07
CA GLY A 112 14.76 12.57 10.31
C GLY A 112 13.61 11.64 10.71
N ASN A 113 13.96 10.45 11.20
CA ASN A 113 13.02 9.42 11.65
C ASN A 113 11.99 8.99 10.57
N VAL A 114 12.43 8.92 9.33
CA VAL A 114 11.59 8.67 8.15
C VAL A 114 10.81 7.34 8.22
N LEU A 115 11.36 6.35 8.90
CA LEU A 115 10.72 5.04 9.14
C LEU A 115 9.95 4.97 10.46
N GLY A 116 9.99 6.05 11.23
CA GLY A 116 9.29 6.14 12.51
C GLY A 116 7.81 6.46 12.34
N GLN A 117 7.14 6.50 13.47
CA GLN A 117 5.73 6.84 13.56
C GLN A 117 5.49 8.36 13.40
N GLY A 118 4.24 8.76 13.13
CA GLY A 118 3.79 10.17 13.17
C GLY A 118 3.45 10.77 11.82
N ASN A 119 4.00 10.28 10.70
CA ASN A 119 3.62 10.77 9.38
C ASN A 119 2.50 9.90 8.79
N ARG A 120 1.32 10.52 8.58
CA ARG A 120 0.14 9.81 8.10
C ARG A 120 0.33 9.27 6.68
N ALA A 121 0.95 10.02 5.78
CA ALA A 121 1.14 9.58 4.40
C ALA A 121 2.08 8.36 4.34
N ASN A 122 3.25 8.41 4.99
CA ASN A 122 4.17 7.28 5.05
C ASN A 122 3.49 6.02 5.61
N ALA A 123 2.80 6.16 6.75
CA ALA A 123 2.19 5.02 7.43
C ALA A 123 1.04 4.40 6.63
N THR A 124 0.13 5.25 6.09
CA THR A 124 -1.11 4.73 5.49
C THR A 124 -0.95 4.29 4.03
N ILE A 125 -0.03 4.86 3.26
CA ILE A 125 0.21 4.44 1.87
C ILE A 125 0.78 3.02 1.83
N GLY A 126 1.81 2.74 2.61
CA GLY A 126 2.37 1.39 2.69
C GLY A 126 1.37 0.36 3.20
N ARG A 127 0.57 0.74 4.21
CA ARG A 127 -0.49 -0.10 4.74
C ARG A 127 -1.61 -0.36 3.74
N ALA A 128 -1.99 0.64 2.92
CA ALA A 128 -3.00 0.48 1.88
C ALA A 128 -2.59 -0.56 0.83
N LEU A 129 -1.31 -0.56 0.42
CA LEU A 129 -0.76 -1.58 -0.46
C LEU A 129 -0.87 -2.98 0.17
N GLN A 130 -0.49 -3.15 1.43
CA GLN A 130 -0.56 -4.45 2.11
C GLN A 130 -2.00 -4.92 2.30
N LEU A 131 -2.92 -4.03 2.67
CA LEU A 131 -4.35 -4.38 2.74
C LEU A 131 -4.92 -4.76 1.37
N ALA A 132 -4.51 -4.10 0.29
CA ALA A 132 -4.91 -4.47 -1.06
C ALA A 132 -4.40 -5.88 -1.43
N ILE A 133 -3.13 -6.19 -1.15
CA ILE A 133 -2.54 -7.52 -1.35
C ILE A 133 -3.31 -8.58 -0.55
N ARG A 134 -3.61 -8.29 0.71
CA ARG A 134 -4.36 -9.19 1.59
C ARG A 134 -5.79 -9.40 1.12
N ASN A 135 -6.55 -8.33 0.91
CA ASN A 135 -8.00 -8.37 0.74
C ASN A 135 -8.43 -8.61 -0.71
N ILE A 136 -7.64 -8.19 -1.70
CA ILE A 136 -7.93 -8.43 -3.11
C ILE A 136 -7.25 -9.73 -3.56
N GLY A 137 -5.96 -9.86 -3.27
CA GLY A 137 -5.16 -10.99 -3.72
C GLY A 137 -5.31 -12.27 -2.89
N GLY A 138 -5.68 -12.14 -1.63
CA GLY A 138 -5.70 -13.27 -0.70
C GLY A 138 -4.33 -13.59 -0.08
N GLY A 139 -3.39 -12.65 -0.10
CA GLY A 139 -2.06 -12.80 0.52
C GLY A 139 -2.13 -12.77 2.05
N LYS A 140 -2.65 -13.83 2.66
CA LYS A 140 -2.86 -13.92 4.09
C LYS A 140 -1.84 -14.81 4.77
N PRO A 141 -1.42 -14.48 6.01
CA PRO A 141 -0.54 -15.33 6.82
C PRO A 141 -1.11 -16.72 7.05
N ARG A 142 -0.26 -17.74 6.97
CA ARG A 142 -0.58 -19.17 7.11
C ARG A 142 -1.43 -19.76 5.98
N GLU A 143 -1.82 -18.95 5.01
CA GLU A 143 -2.45 -19.40 3.77
C GLU A 143 -1.40 -19.36 2.65
N THR A 144 -1.37 -18.28 1.90
CA THR A 144 -0.39 -18.12 0.81
C THR A 144 0.84 -17.34 1.25
N ASP A 145 0.72 -16.44 2.23
CA ASP A 145 1.88 -15.79 2.83
C ASP A 145 2.57 -16.77 3.78
N GLN A 146 3.62 -17.41 3.28
CA GLN A 146 4.36 -18.47 3.96
C GLN A 146 5.58 -17.98 4.74
N SER A 147 5.73 -16.67 4.89
CA SER A 147 6.87 -16.09 5.59
C SER A 147 7.03 -16.67 7.00
N ALA A 148 8.19 -17.27 7.28
CA ALA A 148 8.41 -17.95 8.55
C ALA A 148 8.43 -16.98 9.75
N PHE A 149 8.96 -15.79 9.56
CA PHE A 149 9.12 -14.77 10.61
C PHE A 149 8.31 -13.50 10.32
N GLY A 150 8.13 -13.17 9.03
CA GLY A 150 7.58 -11.89 8.62
C GLY A 150 8.53 -10.72 8.87
N SER A 151 8.06 -9.52 8.61
CA SER A 151 8.75 -8.28 8.90
C SER A 151 7.74 -7.13 9.03
N PRO A 152 8.10 -6.00 9.63
CA PRO A 152 7.22 -4.82 9.69
C PRO A 152 6.75 -4.34 8.31
N ALA A 153 7.49 -4.61 7.25
CA ALA A 153 7.11 -4.30 5.87
C ALA A 153 5.84 -5.03 5.42
N LYS A 154 5.47 -6.13 6.08
CA LYS A 154 4.19 -6.85 5.82
C LYS A 154 2.96 -6.18 6.45
N VAL A 155 3.16 -5.17 7.28
CA VAL A 155 2.07 -4.31 7.79
C VAL A 155 2.00 -3.02 6.98
N GLY A 156 3.15 -2.41 6.70
CA GLY A 156 3.25 -1.21 5.89
C GLY A 156 4.66 -0.62 5.97
N PHE A 157 5.27 -0.37 4.81
CA PHE A 157 6.61 0.18 4.75
C PHE A 157 6.71 1.13 3.56
N CYS A 158 6.60 2.42 3.85
CA CYS A 158 6.64 3.46 2.84
C CYS A 158 7.30 4.72 3.40
N PHE A 159 8.15 5.34 2.61
CA PHE A 159 8.74 6.63 2.92
C PHE A 159 9.02 7.43 1.65
N ALA A 160 9.31 8.71 1.82
CA ALA A 160 9.74 9.54 0.70
C ALA A 160 11.26 9.72 0.70
N GLU A 161 11.83 9.84 -0.48
CA GLU A 161 13.25 10.11 -0.68
C GLU A 161 13.45 11.43 -1.43
N ALA A 162 14.38 12.24 -0.98
CA ALA A 162 14.81 13.45 -1.67
C ALA A 162 16.13 13.18 -2.41
N VAL A 163 16.04 12.74 -3.65
CA VAL A 163 17.21 12.40 -4.49
C VAL A 163 18.22 13.54 -4.56
N SER A 164 17.78 14.80 -4.55
CA SER A 164 18.65 15.99 -4.53
C SER A 164 19.56 16.07 -3.30
N TYR A 165 19.19 15.43 -2.19
CA TYR A 165 20.01 15.37 -0.98
C TYR A 165 20.92 14.14 -0.91
N THR A 166 20.55 13.07 -1.61
CA THR A 166 21.32 11.82 -1.64
C THR A 166 22.68 12.04 -2.30
N HIS A 167 22.76 12.91 -3.31
CA HIS A 167 24.01 13.25 -4.00
C HIS A 167 24.91 14.23 -3.24
N LEU A 168 24.38 14.96 -2.24
CA LEU A 168 25.12 15.94 -1.46
C LEU A 168 25.86 15.33 -0.23
N ARG A 169 25.59 14.09 0.12
CA ARG A 169 26.17 13.42 1.28
C ARG A 169 27.22 12.34 0.96
N ALA A 170 27.65 12.26 -0.29
CA ALA A 170 28.71 11.34 -0.71
C ALA A 170 30.11 11.98 -0.62
N HIS A 171 30.32 12.88 0.35
CA HIS A 171 31.65 13.48 0.63
C HIS A 171 32.01 13.30 2.09
#